data_bac521e34425dcb79199378f68dff5b5
#
_entry.id   bac521e34425dcb79199378f68dff5b5
#
_cell.length_a   1.000
_cell.length_b   1.000
_cell.length_c   1.000
_cell.angle_alpha   90.00
_cell.angle_beta   90.00
_cell.angle_gamma   90.00
#
_symmetry.space_group_name_H-M   'P 1'
#
loop_
_entity.id
_entity.type
_entity.pdbx_description
1 polymer ?
#
loop_
_entity_poly.entity_id
_entity_poly.type
_entity_poly.pdbx_seq_one_letter_code
_entity_poly.pdbx_strand_id
1 'polypeptide(L)'
;MTWVHLTPVSSNKKTGAIPVSTTESKSCPKECGISDECYAGLGHLGMWWKKVNNHKYGDNWDAFCKRVRKFRRNTLWRHNQAGDLPKDENQSTDVDKLDSDKCLALADAASHTDGWTYTHYDPTDAHNNSVINGMNEIGGLVVN
;
A
#
# COMPACT_ATOMS: atom_id res chain seq x y z
N MET A 1 -0.24 -4.20 13.62
CA MET A 1 -0.66 -2.82 13.26
C MET A 1 0.07 -2.38 12.01
N THR A 2 -0.58 -1.70 11.10
CA THR A 2 0.02 -1.22 9.85
C THR A 2 0.27 0.28 9.93
N TRP A 3 1.47 0.70 9.56
CA TRP A 3 1.88 2.10 9.60
C TRP A 3 2.13 2.62 8.19
N VAL A 4 1.60 3.79 7.86
CA VAL A 4 1.64 4.34 6.52
C VAL A 4 1.72 5.86 6.56
N HIS A 5 2.50 6.43 5.63
CA HIS A 5 2.59 7.88 5.44
C HIS A 5 1.94 8.28 4.13
N LEU A 6 1.16 9.36 4.16
CA LEU A 6 0.57 9.95 2.97
C LEU A 6 1.26 11.27 2.66
N THR A 7 1.85 11.37 1.47
CA THR A 7 2.41 12.60 0.93
C THR A 7 1.35 13.23 0.02
N PRO A 8 0.77 14.39 0.38
CA PRO A 8 -0.32 14.99 -0.40
C PRO A 8 0.07 15.40 -1.82
N VAL A 9 1.32 15.82 -2.00
CA VAL A 9 1.87 16.20 -3.32
C VAL A 9 3.25 15.60 -3.46
N SER A 10 3.40 14.66 -4.38
CA SER A 10 4.68 13.98 -4.62
C SER A 10 5.68 14.90 -5.32
N SER A 11 6.97 14.78 -4.95
CA SER A 11 8.07 15.38 -5.67
C SER A 11 8.64 14.45 -6.75
N ASN A 12 8.11 13.24 -6.89
CA ASN A 12 8.57 12.26 -7.87
C ASN A 12 8.17 12.67 -9.28
N LYS A 13 9.16 12.91 -10.13
CA LYS A 13 8.93 13.35 -11.52
C LYS A 13 8.20 12.31 -12.37
N LYS A 14 8.32 11.03 -12.05
CA LYS A 14 7.67 9.96 -12.81
C LYS A 14 6.16 9.89 -12.56
N THR A 15 5.72 10.16 -11.33
CA THR A 15 4.31 10.16 -11.00
C THR A 15 3.65 11.51 -11.20
N GLY A 16 4.43 12.59 -11.16
CA GLY A 16 3.89 13.96 -11.13
C GLY A 16 3.44 14.37 -9.73
N ALA A 17 2.80 15.53 -9.64
CA ALA A 17 2.39 16.15 -8.38
C ALA A 17 1.05 15.60 -7.89
N ILE A 18 1.00 14.30 -7.60
CA ILE A 18 -0.18 13.59 -7.11
C ILE A 18 0.07 13.05 -5.69
N PRO A 19 -0.98 12.74 -4.92
CA PRO A 19 -0.79 12.08 -3.63
C PRO A 19 -0.11 10.71 -3.80
N VAL A 20 0.84 10.40 -2.93
CA VAL A 20 1.48 9.08 -2.84
C VAL A 20 1.59 8.67 -1.40
N SER A 21 1.44 7.38 -1.13
CA SER A 21 1.65 6.82 0.19
C SER A 21 2.92 5.99 0.26
N THR A 22 3.38 5.73 1.47
CA THR A 22 4.51 4.86 1.77
C THR A 22 4.12 4.01 2.98
N THR A 23 4.08 2.70 2.80
CA THR A 23 3.77 1.77 3.88
C THR A 23 5.07 1.17 4.43
N GLU A 24 5.11 0.90 5.72
CA GLU A 24 6.29 0.32 6.36
C GLU A 24 6.71 -1.00 5.70
N SER A 25 8.00 -1.32 5.78
CA SER A 25 8.57 -2.48 5.08
C SER A 25 8.04 -3.82 5.57
N LYS A 26 7.49 -3.89 6.78
CA LYS A 26 6.81 -5.09 7.28
C LYS A 26 5.65 -5.54 6.41
N SER A 27 5.07 -4.62 5.62
CA SER A 27 3.97 -4.96 4.70
C SER A 27 4.43 -5.82 3.53
N CYS A 28 5.71 -5.73 3.16
CA CYS A 28 6.23 -6.50 2.03
C CYS A 28 6.22 -8.00 2.33
N PRO A 29 5.75 -8.85 1.39
CA PRO A 29 5.78 -10.29 1.59
C PRO A 29 7.21 -10.83 1.46
N LYS A 30 7.50 -11.92 2.17
CA LYS A 30 8.79 -12.61 2.06
C LYS A 30 9.02 -13.21 0.68
N GLU A 31 7.94 -13.46 -0.06
CA GLU A 31 7.96 -14.01 -1.41
C GLU A 31 8.33 -12.97 -2.48
N CYS A 32 8.54 -11.70 -2.09
CA CYS A 32 8.95 -10.67 -3.03
C CYS A 32 10.32 -10.99 -3.63
N GLY A 33 10.36 -11.32 -4.93
CA GLY A 33 11.57 -11.78 -5.61
C GLY A 33 12.63 -10.70 -5.79
N ILE A 34 12.32 -9.43 -5.49
CA ILE A 34 13.23 -8.30 -5.62
C ILE A 34 13.56 -7.65 -4.28
N SER A 35 13.28 -8.34 -3.16
CA SER A 35 13.45 -7.76 -1.83
C SER A 35 14.88 -7.27 -1.56
N ASP A 36 15.90 -8.01 -2.05
CA ASP A 36 17.31 -7.64 -1.89
C ASP A 36 17.76 -6.52 -2.83
N GLU A 37 17.08 -6.36 -3.96
CA GLU A 37 17.40 -5.37 -4.99
C GLU A 37 16.35 -4.27 -5.09
N CYS A 38 15.49 -4.15 -4.07
CA CYS A 38 14.39 -3.19 -4.07
C CYS A 38 14.91 -1.75 -4.15
N TYR A 39 14.51 -1.03 -5.20
CA TYR A 39 14.89 0.36 -5.39
C TYR A 39 14.44 1.26 -4.24
N ALA A 40 13.37 0.87 -3.52
CA ALA A 40 12.87 1.62 -2.37
C ALA A 40 13.85 1.67 -1.20
N GLY A 41 14.82 0.76 -1.15
CA GLY A 41 15.88 0.76 -0.16
C GLY A 41 17.05 1.69 -0.48
N LEU A 42 17.03 2.36 -1.62
CA LEU A 42 18.15 3.15 -2.13
C LEU A 42 17.84 4.66 -2.15
N GLY A 43 18.90 5.48 -1.99
CA GLY A 43 18.84 6.93 -2.14
C GLY A 43 17.88 7.62 -1.16
N HIS A 44 17.27 8.70 -1.62
CA HIS A 44 16.35 9.52 -0.81
C HIS A 44 15.10 8.73 -0.39
N LEU A 45 14.59 7.87 -1.27
CA LEU A 45 13.43 7.03 -0.95
C LEU A 45 13.76 6.06 0.17
N GLY A 46 14.95 5.45 0.15
CA GLY A 46 15.40 4.54 1.21
C GLY A 46 15.51 5.24 2.55
N MET A 47 16.06 6.46 2.58
CA MET A 47 16.16 7.27 3.80
C MET A 47 14.78 7.64 4.35
N TRP A 48 13.85 8.00 3.47
CA TRP A 48 12.48 8.31 3.82
C TRP A 48 11.75 7.08 4.38
N TRP A 49 11.93 5.94 3.73
CA TRP A 49 11.31 4.69 4.15
C TRP A 49 11.75 4.26 5.55
N LYS A 50 13.03 4.49 5.89
CA LYS A 50 13.52 4.25 7.25
C LYS A 50 12.77 5.06 8.29
N LYS A 51 12.44 6.31 7.98
CA LYS A 51 11.68 7.20 8.89
C LYS A 51 10.25 6.69 9.09
N VAL A 52 9.63 6.18 8.04
CA VAL A 52 8.30 5.56 8.13
C VAL A 52 8.39 4.25 8.93
N ASN A 53 9.40 3.42 8.68
CA ASN A 53 9.61 2.16 9.39
C ASN A 53 9.79 2.38 10.91
N ASN A 54 10.43 3.47 11.30
CA ASN A 54 10.65 3.83 12.70
C ASN A 54 9.47 4.57 13.32
N HIS A 55 8.35 4.68 12.61
CA HIS A 55 7.15 5.41 13.02
C HIS A 55 7.39 6.86 13.35
N LYS A 56 8.43 7.46 12.77
CA LYS A 56 8.75 8.87 12.94
C LYS A 56 7.80 9.75 12.14
N TYR A 57 7.37 9.27 10.98
CA TYR A 57 6.36 9.91 10.13
C TYR A 57 5.29 8.91 9.76
N GLY A 58 4.06 9.38 9.60
CA GLY A 58 2.94 8.58 9.20
C GLY A 58 1.88 8.43 10.25
N ASP A 59 0.92 7.57 9.98
CA ASP A 59 -0.25 7.31 10.81
C ASP A 59 -0.55 5.81 10.85
N ASN A 60 -1.43 5.40 11.77
CA ASN A 60 -1.99 4.06 11.74
C ASN A 60 -2.92 3.89 10.53
N TRP A 61 -3.30 2.65 10.24
CA TRP A 61 -4.08 2.32 9.05
C TRP A 61 -5.46 2.99 9.04
N ASP A 62 -6.14 3.04 10.17
CA ASP A 62 -7.47 3.65 10.24
C ASP A 62 -7.43 5.14 9.93
N ALA A 63 -6.46 5.86 10.48
CA ALA A 63 -6.26 7.28 10.21
C ALA A 63 -5.93 7.51 8.72
N PHE A 64 -5.11 6.66 8.13
CA PHE A 64 -4.78 6.73 6.71
C PHE A 64 -6.03 6.54 5.84
N CYS A 65 -6.83 5.53 6.10
CA CYS A 65 -8.07 5.29 5.35
C CYS A 65 -9.04 6.48 5.46
N LYS A 66 -9.14 7.12 6.63
CA LYS A 66 -9.95 8.32 6.81
C LYS A 66 -9.46 9.47 5.94
N ARG A 67 -8.13 9.63 5.81
CA ARG A 67 -7.55 10.66 4.95
C ARG A 67 -7.83 10.39 3.47
N VAL A 68 -7.72 9.13 3.03
CA VAL A 68 -8.05 8.73 1.66
C VAL A 68 -9.52 8.99 1.35
N ARG A 69 -10.41 8.72 2.29
CA ARG A 69 -11.85 8.97 2.13
C ARG A 69 -12.16 10.45 1.88
N LYS A 70 -11.29 11.35 2.33
CA LYS A 70 -11.42 12.80 2.12
C LYS A 70 -10.90 13.29 0.77
N PHE A 71 -10.27 12.43 -0.02
CA PHE A 71 -9.84 12.82 -1.37
C PHE A 71 -11.06 13.25 -2.19
N ARG A 72 -10.83 14.20 -3.09
CA ARG A 72 -11.86 14.60 -4.04
C ARG A 72 -12.17 13.44 -4.98
N ARG A 73 -13.40 13.43 -5.51
CA ARG A 73 -13.81 12.45 -6.52
C ARG A 73 -12.85 12.48 -7.71
N ASN A 74 -12.47 11.30 -8.20
CA ASN A 74 -11.55 11.13 -9.33
C ASN A 74 -10.13 11.63 -9.08
N THR A 75 -9.71 11.78 -7.81
CA THR A 75 -8.31 12.08 -7.49
C THR A 75 -7.41 10.96 -8.01
N LEU A 76 -6.45 11.32 -8.87
CA LEU A 76 -5.41 10.40 -9.30
C LEU A 76 -4.35 10.31 -8.21
N TRP A 77 -4.06 9.11 -7.73
CA TRP A 77 -3.07 8.92 -6.68
C TRP A 77 -2.45 7.53 -6.73
N ARG A 78 -1.29 7.39 -6.11
CA ARG A 78 -0.61 6.10 -6.02
C ARG A 78 -0.52 5.65 -4.56
N HIS A 79 -1.05 4.47 -4.28
CA HIS A 79 -0.80 3.81 -3.01
C HIS A 79 0.52 3.04 -3.13
N ASN A 80 1.46 3.35 -2.22
CA ASN A 80 2.77 2.75 -2.09
C ASN A 80 3.76 3.06 -3.22
N GLN A 81 4.55 4.10 -3.01
CA GLN A 81 5.83 4.24 -3.70
C GLN A 81 6.89 3.31 -3.08
N ALA A 82 6.69 2.89 -1.82
CA ALA A 82 7.46 1.87 -1.12
C ALA A 82 6.53 1.12 -0.16
N GLY A 83 6.84 -0.13 0.13
CA GLY A 83 5.97 -1.01 0.90
C GLY A 83 4.96 -1.74 0.04
N ASP A 84 4.06 -2.46 0.66
CA ASP A 84 3.02 -3.25 0.00
C ASP A 84 1.68 -3.11 0.76
N LEU A 85 0.68 -3.84 0.34
CA LEU A 85 -0.61 -3.93 1.03
C LEU A 85 -0.45 -4.57 2.41
N PRO A 86 -1.38 -4.31 3.36
CA PRO A 86 -1.25 -4.83 4.72
C PRO A 86 -1.18 -6.35 4.78
N LYS A 87 -0.24 -6.86 5.59
CA LYS A 87 -0.07 -8.28 5.85
C LYS A 87 -0.96 -8.71 7.02
N ASP A 88 -1.56 -9.90 6.90
CA ASP A 88 -2.23 -10.55 8.02
C ASP A 88 -1.17 -11.14 8.96
N GLU A 89 -0.98 -10.50 10.10
CA GLU A 89 0.03 -10.89 11.10
C GLU A 89 -0.39 -12.13 11.91
N ASN A 90 -1.66 -12.52 11.84
CA ASN A 90 -2.21 -13.62 12.64
C ASN A 90 -2.19 -14.97 11.91
N GLN A 91 -1.90 -14.98 10.61
CA GLN A 91 -1.84 -16.23 9.85
C GLN A 91 -0.42 -16.79 9.83
N SER A 92 -0.30 -18.01 10.34
CA SER A 92 0.94 -18.77 10.34
C SER A 92 0.91 -19.78 9.19
N THR A 93 1.37 -19.34 8.01
CA THR A 93 1.47 -20.20 6.83
C THR A 93 2.81 -19.95 6.13
N ASP A 94 3.17 -20.85 5.19
CA ASP A 94 4.41 -20.72 4.42
C ASP A 94 4.36 -19.54 3.43
N VAL A 95 3.15 -19.15 3.00
CA VAL A 95 2.90 -18.03 2.10
C VAL A 95 2.32 -16.86 2.89
N ASP A 96 2.90 -15.68 2.74
CA ASP A 96 2.34 -14.49 3.37
C ASP A 96 0.98 -14.16 2.79
N LYS A 97 0.05 -13.81 3.68
CA LYS A 97 -1.34 -13.52 3.34
C LYS A 97 -1.65 -12.04 3.52
N LEU A 98 -2.49 -11.53 2.63
CA LEU A 98 -3.04 -10.18 2.77
C LEU A 98 -4.05 -10.13 3.92
N ASP A 99 -4.05 -9.00 4.65
CA ASP A 99 -5.09 -8.70 5.63
C ASP A 99 -6.34 -8.24 4.90
N SER A 100 -7.33 -9.14 4.81
CA SER A 100 -8.57 -8.89 4.07
C SER A 100 -9.30 -7.64 4.56
N ASP A 101 -9.48 -7.50 5.88
CA ASP A 101 -10.24 -6.38 6.45
C ASP A 101 -9.59 -5.03 6.14
N LYS A 102 -8.27 -4.95 6.31
CA LYS A 102 -7.52 -3.71 6.03
C LYS A 102 -7.52 -3.37 4.55
N CYS A 103 -7.30 -4.38 3.68
CA CYS A 103 -7.30 -4.16 2.23
C CYS A 103 -8.66 -3.70 1.73
N LEU A 104 -9.73 -4.34 2.16
CA LEU A 104 -11.09 -3.95 1.74
C LEU A 104 -11.51 -2.60 2.32
N ALA A 105 -11.07 -2.26 3.53
CA ALA A 105 -11.31 -0.93 4.11
C ALA A 105 -10.65 0.16 3.26
N LEU A 106 -9.44 -0.06 2.75
CA LEU A 106 -8.78 0.88 1.85
C LEU A 106 -9.52 1.00 0.53
N ALA A 107 -9.91 -0.12 -0.08
CA ALA A 107 -10.64 -0.10 -1.34
C ALA A 107 -11.96 0.65 -1.20
N ASP A 108 -12.68 0.46 -0.11
CA ASP A 108 -13.91 1.19 0.18
C ASP A 108 -13.65 2.69 0.36
N ALA A 109 -12.63 3.05 1.12
CA ALA A 109 -12.26 4.46 1.34
C ALA A 109 -11.85 5.15 0.03
N ALA A 110 -11.26 4.43 -0.91
CA ALA A 110 -10.76 4.94 -2.19
C ALA A 110 -11.74 4.76 -3.36
N SER A 111 -12.95 4.28 -3.12
CA SER A 111 -13.90 3.90 -4.17
C SER A 111 -14.28 5.03 -5.13
N HIS A 112 -14.15 6.27 -4.69
CA HIS A 112 -14.45 7.49 -5.46
C HIS A 112 -13.22 8.10 -6.17
N THR A 113 -12.04 7.48 -6.01
CA THR A 113 -10.77 7.98 -6.57
C THR A 113 -10.39 7.23 -7.84
N ASP A 114 -9.32 7.70 -8.49
CA ASP A 114 -8.63 7.02 -9.59
C ASP A 114 -7.23 6.62 -9.13
N GLY A 115 -7.16 5.72 -8.16
CA GLY A 115 -5.92 5.27 -7.58
C GLY A 115 -5.40 3.99 -8.20
N TRP A 116 -4.11 3.73 -7.98
CA TRP A 116 -3.52 2.44 -8.34
C TRP A 116 -2.45 2.05 -7.33
N THR A 117 -2.18 0.75 -7.28
CA THR A 117 -1.10 0.18 -6.50
C THR A 117 -0.58 -1.11 -7.14
N TYR A 118 0.58 -1.54 -6.71
CA TYR A 118 1.16 -2.83 -7.09
C TYR A 118 1.29 -3.69 -5.85
N THR A 119 1.21 -5.00 -6.02
CA THR A 119 1.44 -5.93 -4.93
C THR A 119 2.38 -7.06 -5.36
N HIS A 120 3.22 -7.52 -4.45
CA HIS A 120 4.09 -8.68 -4.64
C HIS A 120 3.58 -9.91 -3.88
N TYR A 121 2.40 -9.82 -3.26
CA TYR A 121 1.75 -10.99 -2.66
C TYR A 121 1.40 -11.99 -3.74
N ASP A 122 1.58 -13.28 -3.45
CA ASP A 122 1.36 -14.35 -4.41
C ASP A 122 -0.11 -14.41 -4.86
N PRO A 123 -0.41 -14.05 -6.11
CA PRO A 123 -1.80 -14.04 -6.61
C PRO A 123 -2.33 -15.45 -6.91
N THR A 124 -1.47 -16.47 -6.90
CA THR A 124 -1.90 -17.86 -7.07
C THR A 124 -2.43 -18.44 -5.76
N ASP A 125 -2.12 -17.84 -4.63
CA ASP A 125 -2.72 -18.17 -3.34
C ASP A 125 -4.20 -17.79 -3.36
N ALA A 126 -5.08 -18.72 -3.02
CA ALA A 126 -6.53 -18.51 -3.12
C ALA A 126 -7.03 -17.34 -2.25
N HIS A 127 -6.47 -17.17 -1.03
CA HIS A 127 -6.83 -16.07 -0.15
C HIS A 127 -6.40 -14.73 -0.75
N ASN A 128 -5.14 -14.61 -1.17
CA ASN A 128 -4.62 -13.38 -1.75
C ASN A 128 -5.38 -13.01 -3.03
N ASN A 129 -5.66 -14.00 -3.88
CA ASN A 129 -6.44 -13.80 -5.09
C ASN A 129 -7.83 -13.24 -4.78
N SER A 130 -8.51 -13.81 -3.79
CA SER A 130 -9.83 -13.36 -3.36
C SER A 130 -9.82 -11.91 -2.86
N VAL A 131 -8.80 -11.53 -2.08
CA VAL A 131 -8.67 -10.16 -1.56
C VAL A 131 -8.41 -9.17 -2.69
N ILE A 132 -7.48 -9.49 -3.60
CA ILE A 132 -7.15 -8.63 -4.74
C ILE A 132 -8.37 -8.44 -5.64
N ASN A 133 -9.08 -9.50 -5.96
CA ASN A 133 -10.29 -9.43 -6.77
C ASN A 133 -11.39 -8.62 -6.09
N GLY A 134 -11.55 -8.78 -4.77
CA GLY A 134 -12.52 -8.01 -3.99
C GLY A 134 -12.22 -6.51 -4.03
N MET A 135 -10.95 -6.12 -3.90
CA MET A 135 -10.53 -4.73 -4.01
C MET A 135 -10.84 -4.18 -5.41
N ASN A 136 -10.49 -4.91 -6.46
CA ASN A 136 -10.72 -4.48 -7.85
C ASN A 136 -12.20 -4.39 -8.20
N GLU A 137 -13.06 -5.24 -7.63
CA GLU A 137 -14.50 -5.18 -7.84
C GLU A 137 -15.14 -3.91 -7.25
N ILE A 138 -14.61 -3.41 -6.13
CA ILE A 138 -15.08 -2.16 -5.54
C ILE A 138 -14.78 -1.00 -6.49
N GLY A 139 -13.66 -1.05 -7.19
CA GLY A 139 -13.21 0.00 -8.10
C GLY A 139 -12.56 1.17 -7.36
N GLY A 140 -12.15 2.18 -8.12
CA GLY A 140 -11.50 3.37 -7.55
C GLY A 140 -10.01 3.20 -7.23
N LEU A 141 -9.59 2.05 -6.74
CA LEU A 141 -8.20 1.70 -6.53
C LEU A 141 -7.89 0.40 -7.27
N VAL A 142 -7.07 0.47 -8.30
CA VAL A 142 -6.68 -0.70 -9.10
C VAL A 142 -5.45 -1.36 -8.48
N VAL A 143 -5.55 -2.65 -8.22
CA VAL A 143 -4.45 -3.47 -7.72
C VAL A 143 -3.88 -4.32 -8.85
N ASN A 144 -2.59 -4.16 -9.12
CA ASN A 144 -1.85 -4.89 -10.15
C ASN A 144 -0.91 -5.93 -9.57
#